data_a4f94b53114cf8f0caf4be2627a218dc
#
_entry.id   a4f94b53114cf8f0caf4be2627a218dc
#
_cell.length_a   1.000
_cell.length_b   1.000
_cell.length_c   1.000
_cell.angle_alpha   90.00
_cell.angle_beta   90.00
_cell.angle_gamma   90.00
#
_symmetry.space_group_name_H-M   'P 1'
#
loop_
_entity.id
_entity.type
_entity.pdbx_description
1 polymer ?
#
loop_
_entity_poly.entity_id
_entity_poly.type
_entity_poly.pdbx_seq_one_letter_code
_entity_poly.pdbx_strand_id
1 'polypeptide(L)' 'TSSIAGKKIRDIEFPESVLIGGLLKSGEFVKPSGGTLIEEGDTIALFTMAEDIPEVERLLQVSIDFF' A
#
# COMPACT_ATOMS: atom_id res chain seq x y z
N THR A 1 11.08 -7.21 3.02
CA THR A 1 10.90 -6.49 1.76
C THR A 1 9.47 -6.66 1.26
N SER A 2 8.83 -5.58 0.88
CA SER A 2 7.47 -5.64 0.36
C SER A 2 7.46 -6.24 -1.03
N SER A 3 6.47 -7.09 -1.30
CA SER A 3 6.29 -7.69 -2.63
C SER A 3 5.81 -6.68 -3.67
N ILE A 4 5.39 -5.49 -3.24
CA ILE A 4 4.88 -4.46 -4.14
C ILE A 4 5.93 -3.42 -4.53
N ALA A 5 7.12 -3.48 -3.93
CA ALA A 5 8.19 -2.55 -4.29
C ALA A 5 8.56 -2.74 -5.76
N GLY A 6 8.68 -1.63 -6.47
CA GLY A 6 8.98 -1.64 -7.90
C GLY A 6 7.76 -1.72 -8.80
N LYS A 7 6.55 -1.76 -8.22
CA LYS A 7 5.31 -1.80 -9.00
C LYS A 7 4.59 -0.47 -8.96
N LYS A 8 3.87 -0.18 -10.03
CA LYS A 8 2.94 0.95 -10.04
C LYS A 8 1.68 0.57 -9.30
N ILE A 9 1.04 1.54 -8.67
CA ILE A 9 -0.18 1.28 -7.90
C ILE A 9 -1.23 0.54 -8.72
N ARG A 10 -1.42 0.92 -9.98
CA ARG A 10 -2.42 0.29 -10.84
C ARG A 10 -2.14 -1.18 -11.16
N ASP A 11 -0.89 -1.61 -10.98
CA ASP A 11 -0.49 -2.99 -11.26
C ASP A 11 -0.56 -3.89 -10.03
N ILE A 12 -0.95 -3.34 -8.88
CA ILE A 12 -1.09 -4.10 -7.65
C ILE A 12 -2.54 -4.53 -7.50
N GLU A 13 -2.74 -5.83 -7.29
CA GLU A 13 -4.08 -6.39 -7.17
C GLU A 13 -4.58 -6.32 -5.73
N PHE A 14 -4.92 -5.10 -5.28
CA PHE A 14 -5.53 -4.92 -3.96
C PHE A 14 -6.97 -5.42 -3.94
N PRO A 15 -7.47 -5.89 -2.78
CA PRO A 15 -8.91 -6.12 -2.61
C PRO A 15 -9.70 -4.85 -2.93
N GLU A 16 -10.95 -5.01 -3.36
CA GLU A 16 -11.79 -3.88 -3.75
C GLU A 16 -12.00 -2.85 -2.66
N SER A 17 -11.97 -3.27 -1.39
CA SER A 17 -12.20 -2.36 -0.27
C SER A 17 -11.01 -1.43 -0.01
N VAL A 18 -9.85 -1.71 -0.61
CA VAL A 18 -8.64 -0.95 -0.32
C VAL A 18 -8.67 0.41 -0.99
N LEU A 19 -8.42 1.44 -0.19
CA LEU A 19 -8.28 2.80 -0.66
C LEU A 19 -6.93 3.32 -0.20
N ILE A 20 -6.13 3.80 -1.13
CA ILE A 20 -4.83 4.38 -0.78
C ILE A 20 -5.05 5.85 -0.44
N GLY A 21 -4.82 6.20 0.83
CA GLY A 21 -5.02 7.55 1.32
C GLY A 21 -3.82 8.46 1.15
N GLY A 22 -2.62 7.90 1.07
CA GLY A 22 -1.43 8.71 0.92
C GLY A 22 -0.17 7.87 0.77
N LEU A 23 0.89 8.53 0.35
CA LEU A 23 2.18 7.91 0.15
C LEU A 23 3.25 8.88 0.60
N LEU A 24 4.20 8.41 1.42
CA LEU A 24 5.36 9.20 1.81
C LEU A 24 6.60 8.61 1.18
N LYS A 25 7.31 9.43 0.43
CA LYS A 25 8.60 9.08 -0.17
C LYS A 25 9.67 9.99 0.41
N SER A 26 10.61 9.40 1.16
CA SER A 26 11.68 10.17 1.79
C SER A 26 11.15 11.33 2.64
N GLY A 27 10.06 11.08 3.36
CA GLY A 27 9.44 12.08 4.22
C GLY A 27 8.55 13.09 3.51
N GLU A 28 8.44 13.03 2.19
CA GLU A 28 7.59 13.93 1.43
C GLU A 28 6.27 13.25 1.04
N PHE A 29 5.18 13.99 1.20
CA PHE A 29 3.88 13.49 0.80
C PHE A 29 3.76 13.49 -0.72
N VAL A 30 3.35 12.36 -1.27
CA VAL A 30 3.07 12.22 -2.71
C VAL A 30 1.62 11.81 -2.85
N LYS A 31 0.87 12.54 -3.66
CA LYS A 31 -0.52 12.18 -3.93
C LYS A 31 -0.52 10.93 -4.81
N PRO A 32 -1.13 9.82 -4.33
CA PRO A 32 -1.10 8.58 -5.10
C PRO A 32 -2.00 8.64 -6.32
N SER A 33 -1.55 7.99 -7.39
CA SER A 33 -2.34 7.80 -8.60
C SER A 33 -2.00 6.43 -9.18
N GLY A 34 -2.73 5.99 -10.20
CA GLY A 34 -2.48 4.70 -10.81
C GLY A 34 -1.05 4.54 -11.36
N GLY A 35 -0.46 5.64 -11.83
CA GLY A 35 0.90 5.61 -12.37
C GLY A 35 2.00 5.78 -11.34
N THR A 36 1.67 6.00 -10.07
CA THR A 36 2.67 6.19 -9.03
C THR A 36 3.42 4.89 -8.77
N LEU A 37 4.75 4.96 -8.79
CA LEU A 37 5.61 3.81 -8.51
C LEU A 37 5.83 3.72 -7.01
N ILE A 38 5.65 2.52 -6.45
CA ILE A 38 5.96 2.26 -5.05
C ILE A 38 7.36 1.71 -4.98
N GLU A 39 8.16 2.29 -4.09
CA GLU A 39 9.55 1.91 -3.93
C GLU A 39 9.81 1.43 -2.52
N GLU A 40 10.87 0.67 -2.36
CA GLU A 40 11.27 0.19 -1.04
C GLU A 40 11.56 1.37 -0.13
N GLY A 41 11.07 1.29 1.09
CA GLY A 41 11.21 2.37 2.06
C GLY A 41 10.05 3.37 2.07
N ASP A 42 9.16 3.29 1.09
CA ASP A 42 7.98 4.17 1.06
C ASP A 42 7.01 3.79 2.17
N THR A 43 6.30 4.79 2.69
CA THR A 43 5.22 4.57 3.65
C THR A 43 3.89 4.81 2.95
N ILE A 44 2.99 3.85 3.07
CA ILE A 44 1.69 3.92 2.41
C ILE A 44 0.60 3.93 3.47
N ALA A 45 -0.32 4.89 3.37
CA ALA A 45 -1.52 4.90 4.20
C ALA A 45 -2.66 4.25 3.44
N LEU A 46 -3.21 3.19 4.01
CA LEU A 46 -4.30 2.43 3.39
C LEU A 46 -5.52 2.43 4.27
N PHE A 47 -6.69 2.44 3.63
CA PHE A 47 -7.95 2.16 4.28
C PHE A 47 -8.51 0.89 3.68
N THR A 48 -8.95 -0.04 4.52
CA THR A 48 -9.51 -1.31 4.06
C THR A 48 -10.52 -1.82 5.06
N MET A 49 -11.42 -2.68 4.60
CA MET A 49 -12.33 -3.39 5.50
C MET A 49 -11.53 -4.36 6.37
N ALA A 50 -11.91 -4.48 7.65
CA ALA A 50 -11.19 -5.36 8.57
C ALA A 50 -11.08 -6.79 8.05
N GLU A 51 -12.11 -7.29 7.38
CA GLU A 51 -12.12 -8.65 6.84
C GLU A 51 -11.08 -8.87 5.74
N ASP A 52 -10.62 -7.80 5.09
CA ASP A 52 -9.63 -7.88 4.02
C ASP A 52 -8.20 -7.67 4.50
N ILE A 53 -8.01 -7.36 5.78
CA ILE A 53 -6.67 -7.10 6.31
C ILE A 53 -5.71 -8.27 6.11
N PRO A 54 -6.11 -9.54 6.36
CA PRO A 54 -5.19 -10.65 6.12
C PRO A 54 -4.71 -10.73 4.67
N GLU A 55 -5.58 -10.40 3.72
CA GLU A 55 -5.20 -10.37 2.31
C GLU A 55 -4.21 -9.26 2.02
N VAL A 56 -4.43 -8.08 2.59
CA VAL A 56 -3.52 -6.94 2.43
C VAL A 56 -2.16 -7.26 3.05
N GLU A 57 -2.14 -7.85 4.24
CA GLU A 57 -0.88 -8.25 4.87
C GLU A 57 -0.09 -9.23 4.01
N ARG A 58 -0.78 -10.20 3.43
CA ARG A 58 -0.13 -11.18 2.56
C ARG A 58 0.43 -10.52 1.31
N LEU A 59 -0.33 -9.60 0.72
CA LEU A 59 0.08 -8.87 -0.47
C LEU A 59 1.31 -8.01 -0.21
N LEU A 60 1.35 -7.34 0.95
CA LEU A 60 2.46 -6.47 1.32
C LEU A 60 3.59 -7.22 2.01
N GLN A 61 3.37 -8.44 2.45
CA GLN A 61 4.32 -9.25 3.22
C GLN A 61 4.75 -8.56 4.51
N VAL A 62 3.78 -7.94 5.17
CA VAL A 62 4.01 -7.25 6.45
C VAL A 62 2.88 -7.59 7.41
N SER A 63 3.11 -7.34 8.70
CA SER A 63 2.05 -7.40 9.71
C SER A 63 1.51 -6.01 9.96
N ILE A 64 0.20 -5.89 10.06
CA ILE A 64 -0.45 -4.62 10.31
C ILE A 64 -0.84 -4.55 11.78
N ASP A 65 -0.40 -3.49 12.46
CA ASP A 65 -0.76 -3.27 13.85
C ASP A 65 -2.06 -2.47 13.93
N PHE A 66 -2.86 -2.82 14.91
CA PHE A 66 -4.13 -2.15 15.17
C PHE A 66 -4.06 -1.34 16.46
N PHE A 67 -4.82 -0.29 16.47
CA PHE A 67 -4.95 0.54 17.67
C PHE A 67 -6.31 0.32 18.32
#